data_1215c84bf9b6a28eb031974a111feb43
#
_entry.id   1215c84bf9b6a28eb031974a111feb43
#
_cell.length_a   1.000
_cell.length_b   1.000
_cell.length_c   1.000
_cell.angle_alpha   90.00
_cell.angle_beta   90.00
_cell.angle_gamma   90.00
#
_symmetry.space_group_name_H-M   'P 1'
#
loop_
_entity.id
_entity.type
_entity.pdbx_description
1 polymer ?
#
loop_
_entity_poly.entity_id
_entity_poly.type
_entity_poly.pdbx_seq_one_letter_code
_entity_poly.pdbx_strand_id
1 'polypeptide(L)'
;MTQSRKTRKRAAAAALALAAALAAFSSCGYRLRGTGTSLPPGIKTVSVPVFKNLTTRFELDVKLTRAVINELVARGKVAAGGDPAAADAVLEGEITGFRAAPIGFGVSKQADKYNVTVTAKVTLKDRRSGELLFSQPAFVYEQEYDVPPGTSFESLESGAIDKIAERFARSLVVAILEGF
;
A
#
# COMPACT_ATOMS: atom_id res chain seq x y z
N MET A 1 1.32 -34.17 -63.61
CA MET A 1 1.73 -32.86 -63.03
C MET A 1 0.77 -32.24 -61.97
N THR A 2 -0.20 -33.00 -61.45
CA THR A 2 -1.30 -32.44 -60.57
C THR A 2 -1.08 -32.64 -59.09
N GLN A 3 -0.15 -33.48 -58.62
CA GLN A 3 0.08 -33.75 -57.21
C GLN A 3 0.88 -32.65 -56.48
N SER A 4 1.78 -31.96 -57.15
CA SER A 4 2.64 -30.91 -56.54
C SER A 4 1.85 -29.68 -56.08
N ARG A 5 0.74 -29.34 -56.72
CA ARG A 5 -0.10 -28.18 -56.35
C ARG A 5 -0.94 -28.43 -55.07
N LYS A 6 -1.34 -29.71 -54.82
CA LYS A 6 -2.16 -30.04 -53.61
C LYS A 6 -1.31 -30.02 -52.32
N THR A 7 -0.08 -30.49 -52.42
CA THR A 7 0.85 -30.48 -51.27
C THR A 7 1.29 -29.04 -50.88
N ARG A 8 1.55 -28.18 -51.90
CA ARG A 8 1.87 -26.74 -51.63
C ARG A 8 0.70 -25.99 -50.98
N LYS A 9 -0.55 -26.24 -51.39
CA LYS A 9 -1.74 -25.63 -50.78
C LYS A 9 -1.95 -26.11 -49.35
N ARG A 10 -1.69 -27.37 -49.03
CA ARG A 10 -1.79 -27.91 -47.66
C ARG A 10 -0.68 -27.36 -46.76
N ALA A 11 0.53 -27.22 -47.26
CA ALA A 11 1.63 -26.61 -46.52
C ALA A 11 1.38 -25.12 -46.23
N ALA A 12 0.84 -24.37 -47.19
CA ALA A 12 0.48 -22.97 -46.98
C ALA A 12 -0.68 -22.81 -45.97
N ALA A 13 -1.69 -23.67 -45.99
CA ALA A 13 -2.76 -23.63 -45.02
C ALA A 13 -2.31 -24.02 -43.61
N ALA A 14 -1.39 -24.97 -43.46
CA ALA A 14 -0.80 -25.33 -42.19
C ALA A 14 0.08 -24.18 -41.60
N ALA A 15 0.86 -23.50 -42.45
CA ALA A 15 1.65 -22.34 -42.04
C ALA A 15 0.77 -21.17 -41.60
N LEU A 16 -0.36 -20.93 -42.29
CA LEU A 16 -1.31 -19.89 -41.92
C LEU A 16 -2.02 -20.21 -40.59
N ALA A 17 -2.40 -21.46 -40.36
CA ALA A 17 -3.00 -21.90 -39.11
C ALA A 17 -2.04 -21.81 -37.92
N LEU A 18 -0.75 -22.13 -38.15
CA LEU A 18 0.29 -21.98 -37.11
C LEU A 18 0.56 -20.53 -36.78
N ALA A 19 0.60 -19.63 -37.78
CA ALA A 19 0.76 -18.17 -37.56
C ALA A 19 -0.46 -17.59 -36.82
N ALA A 20 -1.68 -18.01 -37.12
CA ALA A 20 -2.88 -17.59 -36.39
C ALA A 20 -2.89 -18.11 -34.95
N ALA A 21 -2.43 -19.34 -34.70
CA ALA A 21 -2.29 -19.87 -33.34
C ALA A 21 -1.23 -19.07 -32.50
N LEU A 22 -0.09 -18.76 -33.12
CA LEU A 22 0.94 -17.93 -32.47
C LEU A 22 0.46 -16.51 -32.14
N ALA A 23 -0.36 -15.88 -32.99
CA ALA A 23 -0.96 -14.59 -32.76
C ALA A 23 -2.00 -14.61 -31.61
N ALA A 24 -2.70 -15.73 -31.39
CA ALA A 24 -3.66 -15.90 -30.30
C ALA A 24 -2.97 -15.99 -28.91
N PHE A 25 -1.74 -16.46 -28.85
CA PHE A 25 -0.96 -16.51 -27.60
C PHE A 25 -0.33 -15.15 -27.19
N SER A 26 -0.29 -14.16 -28.09
CA SER A 26 0.25 -12.81 -27.79
C SER A 26 -0.74 -11.92 -27.02
N SER A 27 -1.97 -12.38 -26.77
CA SER A 27 -3.01 -11.64 -26.05
C SER A 27 -2.99 -11.89 -24.53
N CYS A 28 -1.91 -12.42 -23.97
CA CYS A 28 -1.70 -12.37 -22.53
C CYS A 28 -1.37 -10.92 -22.15
N GLY A 29 -2.40 -10.09 -22.00
CA GLY A 29 -2.32 -8.72 -21.50
C GLY A 29 -1.85 -8.66 -20.06
N TYR A 30 -0.61 -9.04 -19.79
CA TYR A 30 0.06 -8.75 -18.51
C TYR A 30 0.34 -7.25 -18.47
N ARG A 31 -0.61 -6.48 -17.94
CA ARG A 31 -0.37 -5.09 -17.60
C ARG A 31 0.59 -5.11 -16.41
N LEU A 32 1.82 -4.66 -16.61
CA LEU A 32 2.75 -4.38 -15.50
C LEU A 32 2.07 -3.40 -14.56
N ARG A 33 1.52 -3.91 -13.46
CA ARG A 33 1.02 -3.13 -12.33
C ARG A 33 2.25 -2.52 -11.66
N GLY A 34 2.30 -1.18 -11.55
CA GLY A 34 3.38 -0.51 -10.81
C GLY A 34 4.03 0.69 -11.52
N THR A 35 3.68 0.99 -12.78
CA THR A 35 4.21 2.17 -13.49
C THR A 35 3.26 3.37 -13.52
N GLY A 36 2.01 3.19 -13.09
CA GLY A 36 0.99 4.23 -12.97
C GLY A 36 0.66 4.52 -11.51
N THR A 37 0.18 5.73 -11.23
CA THR A 37 -0.55 6.03 -10.00
C THR A 37 -2.05 5.89 -10.28
N SER A 38 -2.83 5.39 -9.31
CA SER A 38 -4.29 5.38 -9.39
C SER A 38 -4.89 6.77 -9.24
N LEU A 39 -4.07 7.74 -8.81
CA LEU A 39 -4.51 9.13 -8.65
C LEU A 39 -4.74 9.81 -10.00
N PRO A 40 -5.79 10.66 -10.11
CA PRO A 40 -6.03 11.48 -11.29
C PRO A 40 -4.80 12.35 -11.65
N PRO A 41 -4.53 12.59 -12.94
CA PRO A 41 -3.36 13.36 -13.39
C PRO A 41 -3.28 14.79 -12.84
N GLY A 42 -4.40 15.33 -12.33
CA GLY A 42 -4.50 16.66 -11.74
C GLY A 42 -3.99 16.75 -10.30
N ILE A 43 -3.79 15.63 -9.61
CA ILE A 43 -3.33 15.59 -8.22
C ILE A 43 -1.81 15.55 -8.18
N LYS A 44 -1.20 16.69 -7.86
CA LYS A 44 0.26 16.86 -7.74
C LYS A 44 0.69 17.07 -6.30
N THR A 45 -0.19 17.64 -5.48
CA THR A 45 0.07 17.98 -4.08
C THR A 45 -0.97 17.32 -3.17
N VAL A 46 -0.50 16.65 -2.11
CA VAL A 46 -1.34 16.02 -1.10
C VAL A 46 -0.99 16.60 0.26
N SER A 47 -1.93 17.27 0.90
CA SER A 47 -1.78 17.65 2.30
C SER A 47 -2.17 16.50 3.22
N VAL A 48 -1.41 16.31 4.28
CA VAL A 48 -1.64 15.28 5.30
C VAL A 48 -1.70 15.96 6.66
N PRO A 49 -2.86 16.42 7.11
CA PRO A 49 -3.06 16.90 8.47
C PRO A 49 -2.70 15.81 9.48
N VAL A 50 -2.32 16.21 10.70
CA VAL A 50 -2.07 15.24 11.77
C VAL A 50 -3.29 14.35 11.96
N PHE A 51 -3.08 13.05 11.94
CA PHE A 51 -4.15 12.06 12.10
C PHE A 51 -4.82 12.20 13.46
N LYS A 52 -6.13 12.04 13.49
CA LYS A 52 -6.86 12.04 14.75
C LYS A 52 -6.58 10.73 15.49
N ASN A 53 -6.14 10.83 16.75
CA ASN A 53 -5.87 9.68 17.60
C ASN A 53 -7.04 9.41 18.55
N LEU A 54 -7.73 8.30 18.36
CA LEU A 54 -8.79 7.82 19.26
C LEU A 54 -8.29 6.74 20.22
N THR A 55 -7.00 6.45 20.22
CA THR A 55 -6.39 5.46 21.10
C THR A 55 -5.78 6.14 22.34
N THR A 56 -5.37 5.34 23.30
CA THR A 56 -4.67 5.81 24.50
C THR A 56 -3.15 5.90 24.29
N ARG A 57 -2.64 5.62 23.07
CA ARG A 57 -1.21 5.62 22.80
C ARG A 57 -0.73 7.01 22.45
N PHE A 58 0.19 7.49 23.26
CA PHE A 58 0.79 8.81 23.10
C PHE A 58 1.63 8.90 21.82
N GLU A 59 1.64 10.06 21.16
CA GLU A 59 2.40 10.37 19.93
C GLU A 59 2.13 9.46 18.71
N LEU A 60 1.18 8.51 18.77
CA LEU A 60 0.91 7.59 17.68
C LEU A 60 0.44 8.35 16.41
N ASP A 61 -0.37 9.38 16.59
CA ASP A 61 -0.84 10.28 15.54
C ASP A 61 0.30 11.01 14.83
N VAL A 62 1.20 11.61 15.58
CA VAL A 62 2.35 12.35 15.04
C VAL A 62 3.30 11.40 14.29
N LYS A 63 3.59 10.22 14.88
CA LYS A 63 4.50 9.23 14.29
C LYS A 63 3.94 8.66 12.99
N LEU A 64 2.67 8.24 12.98
CA LEU A 64 2.00 7.72 11.78
C LEU A 64 1.89 8.79 10.69
N THR A 65 1.47 10.01 11.02
CA THR A 65 1.36 11.10 10.06
C THR A 65 2.70 11.41 9.41
N ARG A 66 3.77 11.54 10.23
CA ARG A 66 5.12 11.79 9.73
C ARG A 66 5.61 10.68 8.81
N ALA A 67 5.38 9.42 9.18
CA ALA A 67 5.77 8.28 8.38
C ALA A 67 5.03 8.26 7.01
N VAL A 68 3.74 8.58 7.00
CA VAL A 68 2.93 8.68 5.77
C VAL A 68 3.44 9.81 4.87
N ILE A 69 3.74 10.98 5.42
CA ILE A 69 4.32 12.09 4.65
C ILE A 69 5.66 11.67 4.04
N ASN A 70 6.54 11.07 4.84
CA ASN A 70 7.85 10.62 4.38
C ASN A 70 7.75 9.57 3.25
N GLU A 71 6.84 8.62 3.38
CA GLU A 71 6.63 7.59 2.36
C GLU A 71 6.05 8.17 1.06
N LEU A 72 5.09 9.11 1.14
CA LEU A 72 4.56 9.82 -0.03
C LEU A 72 5.66 10.58 -0.78
N VAL A 73 6.52 11.30 -0.03
CA VAL A 73 7.67 12.02 -0.60
C VAL A 73 8.67 11.05 -1.22
N ALA A 74 9.00 9.96 -0.53
CA ALA A 74 9.94 8.94 -1.03
C ALA A 74 9.49 8.28 -2.33
N ARG A 75 8.19 8.11 -2.53
CA ARG A 75 7.61 7.59 -3.79
C ARG A 75 7.70 8.57 -4.96
N GLY A 76 7.84 9.86 -4.69
CA GLY A 76 8.04 10.90 -5.71
C GLY A 76 6.91 11.05 -6.73
N LYS A 77 5.72 10.49 -6.42
CA LYS A 77 4.55 10.59 -7.33
C LYS A 77 3.75 11.86 -7.09
N VAL A 78 3.75 12.35 -5.86
CA VAL A 78 3.11 13.61 -5.43
C VAL A 78 4.02 14.34 -4.45
N ALA A 79 3.91 15.66 -4.36
CA ALA A 79 4.47 16.42 -3.25
C ALA A 79 3.55 16.24 -2.04
N ALA A 80 4.11 15.94 -0.87
CA ALA A 80 3.33 15.71 0.34
C ALA A 80 3.64 16.75 1.43
N GLY A 81 2.61 17.13 2.20
CA GLY A 81 2.69 18.14 3.25
C GLY A 81 2.10 19.48 2.81
N GLY A 82 2.30 20.50 3.66
CA GLY A 82 1.83 21.86 3.41
C GLY A 82 0.39 22.13 3.85
N ASP A 83 -0.06 23.33 3.52
CA ASP A 83 -1.40 23.82 3.88
C ASP A 83 -2.49 23.02 3.17
N PRO A 84 -3.47 22.46 3.90
CA PRO A 84 -4.62 21.79 3.29
C PRO A 84 -5.40 22.67 2.30
N ALA A 85 -5.43 23.98 2.52
CA ALA A 85 -6.12 24.91 1.65
C ALA A 85 -5.43 25.12 0.29
N ALA A 86 -4.13 24.85 0.20
CA ALA A 86 -3.33 25.02 -1.03
C ALA A 86 -3.11 23.70 -1.80
N ALA A 87 -3.39 22.55 -1.19
CA ALA A 87 -3.17 21.24 -1.81
C ALA A 87 -4.25 20.87 -2.83
N ASP A 88 -3.91 20.00 -3.78
CA ASP A 88 -4.88 19.43 -4.73
C ASP A 88 -5.78 18.40 -4.06
N ALA A 89 -5.23 17.60 -3.15
CA ALA A 89 -5.97 16.62 -2.36
C ALA A 89 -5.57 16.64 -0.88
N VAL A 90 -6.46 16.15 -0.01
CA VAL A 90 -6.24 16.06 1.43
C VAL A 90 -6.42 14.62 1.88
N LEU A 91 -5.37 14.08 2.54
CA LEU A 91 -5.38 12.76 3.14
C LEU A 91 -5.69 12.90 4.63
N GLU A 92 -6.90 12.53 5.01
CA GLU A 92 -7.36 12.53 6.40
C GLU A 92 -7.27 11.12 6.97
N GLY A 93 -6.76 11.00 8.21
CA GLY A 93 -6.67 9.74 8.95
C GLY A 93 -7.24 9.86 10.36
N GLU A 94 -7.89 8.80 10.82
CA GLU A 94 -8.38 8.63 12.19
C GLU A 94 -7.93 7.26 12.71
N ILE A 95 -7.03 7.24 13.71
CA ILE A 95 -6.52 6.02 14.31
C ILE A 95 -7.56 5.53 15.31
N THR A 96 -8.22 4.43 14.98
CA THR A 96 -9.34 3.89 15.76
C THR A 96 -8.91 2.76 16.70
N GLY A 97 -7.74 2.16 16.51
CA GLY A 97 -7.26 1.09 17.36
C GLY A 97 -5.74 0.91 17.33
N PHE A 98 -5.20 0.57 18.49
CA PHE A 98 -3.84 0.07 18.67
C PHE A 98 -3.88 -1.07 19.68
N ARG A 99 -3.34 -2.23 19.28
CA ARG A 99 -3.26 -3.41 20.15
C ARG A 99 -1.90 -4.05 20.03
N ALA A 100 -1.27 -4.34 21.15
CA ALA A 100 -0.09 -5.21 21.23
C ALA A 100 -0.47 -6.45 22.06
N ALA A 101 -0.43 -7.62 21.47
CA ALA A 101 -0.78 -8.88 22.10
C ALA A 101 0.40 -9.85 22.06
N PRO A 102 0.77 -10.47 23.19
CA PRO A 102 1.82 -11.50 23.20
C PRO A 102 1.36 -12.72 22.40
N ILE A 103 2.23 -13.23 21.53
CA ILE A 103 2.00 -14.42 20.69
C ILE A 103 3.10 -15.47 20.84
N GLY A 104 4.21 -15.14 21.51
CA GLY A 104 5.32 -16.06 21.83
C GLY A 104 5.82 -15.85 23.24
N PHE A 105 6.35 -16.93 23.81
CA PHE A 105 6.92 -16.91 25.16
C PHE A 105 8.28 -17.65 25.15
N GLY A 106 9.29 -16.97 25.65
CA GLY A 106 10.64 -17.52 25.75
C GLY A 106 10.79 -18.57 26.88
N VAL A 107 12.00 -19.06 27.04
CA VAL A 107 12.34 -20.06 28.05
C VAL A 107 12.04 -19.59 29.48
N SER A 108 12.12 -18.28 29.71
CA SER A 108 11.78 -17.62 30.98
C SER A 108 10.27 -17.45 31.22
N LYS A 109 9.42 -17.96 30.33
CA LYS A 109 7.95 -17.75 30.32
C LYS A 109 7.53 -16.28 30.21
N GLN A 110 8.46 -15.39 29.87
CA GLN A 110 8.16 -14.00 29.50
C GLN A 110 7.82 -13.93 28.01
N ALA A 111 6.93 -13.01 27.66
CA ALA A 111 6.58 -12.78 26.26
C ALA A 111 7.79 -12.20 25.52
N ASP A 112 8.21 -12.87 24.46
CA ASP A 112 9.34 -12.49 23.62
C ASP A 112 8.90 -12.11 22.20
N LYS A 113 7.62 -12.33 21.87
CA LYS A 113 7.04 -11.96 20.57
C LYS A 113 5.63 -11.39 20.76
N TYR A 114 5.38 -10.28 20.11
CA TYR A 114 4.08 -9.58 20.11
C TYR A 114 3.54 -9.44 18.70
N ASN A 115 2.23 -9.57 18.53
CA ASN A 115 1.52 -9.07 17.35
C ASN A 115 0.98 -7.68 17.66
N VAL A 116 1.41 -6.69 16.87
CA VAL A 116 0.94 -5.31 17.00
C VAL A 116 0.02 -5.01 15.85
N THR A 117 -1.21 -4.61 16.18
CA THR A 117 -2.26 -4.24 15.22
C THR A 117 -2.54 -2.75 15.34
N VAL A 118 -2.51 -2.05 14.21
CA VAL A 118 -2.95 -0.66 14.07
C VAL A 118 -4.16 -0.63 13.16
N THR A 119 -5.23 0.01 13.60
CA THR A 119 -6.44 0.21 12.79
C THR A 119 -6.67 1.70 12.59
N ALA A 120 -6.90 2.09 11.34
CA ALA A 120 -7.18 3.49 11.00
C ALA A 120 -8.28 3.58 9.95
N LYS A 121 -9.12 4.60 10.06
CA LYS A 121 -9.98 5.06 8.97
C LYS A 121 -9.18 6.08 8.17
N VAL A 122 -9.10 5.91 6.86
CA VAL A 122 -8.32 6.79 5.99
C VAL A 122 -9.14 7.19 4.77
N THR A 123 -9.12 8.48 4.44
CA THR A 123 -9.78 9.02 3.26
C THR A 123 -8.88 10.00 2.53
N LEU A 124 -8.81 9.89 1.21
CA LEU A 124 -8.17 10.88 0.34
C LEU A 124 -9.26 11.55 -0.50
N LYS A 125 -9.36 12.87 -0.41
CA LYS A 125 -10.36 13.67 -1.13
C LYS A 125 -9.68 14.63 -2.07
N ASP A 126 -10.17 14.71 -3.31
CA ASP A 126 -9.88 15.83 -4.19
C ASP A 126 -10.52 17.10 -3.62
N ARG A 127 -9.71 18.13 -3.38
CA ARG A 127 -10.18 19.35 -2.76
C ARG A 127 -11.06 20.19 -3.69
N ARG A 128 -10.87 20.09 -5.01
CA ARG A 128 -11.61 20.88 -5.99
C ARG A 128 -12.98 20.30 -6.27
N SER A 129 -13.05 18.99 -6.50
CA SER A 129 -14.30 18.29 -6.81
C SER A 129 -15.04 17.78 -5.57
N GLY A 130 -14.34 17.61 -4.43
CA GLY A 130 -14.86 16.92 -3.25
C GLY A 130 -14.96 15.40 -3.41
N GLU A 131 -14.50 14.86 -4.52
CA GLU A 131 -14.55 13.44 -4.82
C GLU A 131 -13.62 12.63 -3.89
N LEU A 132 -14.11 11.48 -3.44
CA LEU A 132 -13.29 10.51 -2.69
C LEU A 132 -12.43 9.72 -3.68
N LEU A 133 -11.12 9.99 -3.67
CA LEU A 133 -10.14 9.28 -4.48
C LEU A 133 -9.72 7.95 -3.85
N PHE A 134 -9.76 7.89 -2.51
CA PHE A 134 -9.50 6.68 -1.73
C PHE A 134 -10.30 6.72 -0.44
N SER A 135 -10.84 5.58 -0.02
CA SER A 135 -11.57 5.46 1.23
C SER A 135 -11.45 4.05 1.79
N GLN A 136 -10.87 3.95 2.97
CA GLN A 136 -10.80 2.72 3.76
C GLN A 136 -11.33 3.00 5.16
N PRO A 137 -12.54 2.53 5.47
CA PRO A 137 -13.16 2.76 6.78
C PRO A 137 -12.45 2.01 7.92
N ALA A 138 -11.72 0.94 7.59
CA ALA A 138 -10.92 0.18 8.53
C ALA A 138 -9.68 -0.37 7.80
N PHE A 139 -8.63 0.45 7.70
CA PHE A 139 -7.33 -0.01 7.24
C PHE A 139 -6.61 -0.67 8.42
N VAL A 140 -6.45 -1.99 8.36
CA VAL A 140 -5.80 -2.79 9.41
C VAL A 140 -4.39 -3.14 8.96
N TYR A 141 -3.43 -2.84 9.83
CA TYR A 141 -2.04 -3.23 9.65
C TYR A 141 -1.58 -4.04 10.84
N GLU A 142 -0.99 -5.20 10.58
CA GLU A 142 -0.47 -6.11 11.59
C GLU A 142 1.00 -6.38 11.37
N GLN A 143 1.75 -6.41 12.47
CA GLN A 143 3.19 -6.67 12.45
C GLN A 143 3.60 -7.44 13.70
N GLU A 144 4.35 -8.52 13.49
CA GLU A 144 5.08 -9.19 14.56
C GLU A 144 6.29 -8.36 14.99
N TYR A 145 6.49 -8.28 16.29
CA TYR A 145 7.61 -7.58 16.92
C TYR A 145 8.27 -8.48 17.96
N ASP A 146 9.58 -8.73 17.78
CA ASP A 146 10.37 -9.52 18.71
C ASP A 146 10.89 -8.63 19.83
N VAL A 147 10.73 -9.08 21.09
CA VAL A 147 11.22 -8.41 22.30
C VAL A 147 12.44 -9.16 22.80
N PRO A 148 13.61 -8.51 22.91
CA PRO A 148 14.81 -9.16 23.41
C PRO A 148 14.65 -9.71 24.84
N PRO A 149 15.32 -10.83 25.17
CA PRO A 149 15.27 -11.38 26.52
C PRO A 149 15.66 -10.35 27.59
N GLY A 150 14.91 -10.33 28.69
CA GLY A 150 15.15 -9.42 29.80
C GLY A 150 14.60 -8.00 29.62
N THR A 151 13.87 -7.73 28.52
CA THR A 151 13.17 -6.48 28.26
C THR A 151 11.65 -6.69 28.22
N SER A 152 10.88 -5.63 28.30
CA SER A 152 9.43 -5.68 28.09
C SER A 152 9.05 -4.89 26.85
N PHE A 153 7.87 -5.21 26.28
CA PHE A 153 7.34 -4.44 25.13
C PHE A 153 7.19 -2.96 25.48
N GLU A 154 6.71 -2.65 26.70
CA GLU A 154 6.49 -1.28 27.16
C GLU A 154 7.79 -0.48 27.19
N SER A 155 8.92 -1.10 27.55
CA SER A 155 10.23 -0.41 27.57
C SER A 155 10.77 -0.11 26.18
N LEU A 156 10.31 -0.84 25.15
CA LEU A 156 10.71 -0.70 23.75
C LEU A 156 9.62 -0.05 22.90
N GLU A 157 8.47 0.28 23.50
CA GLU A 157 7.26 0.68 22.77
C GLU A 157 7.51 1.84 21.81
N SER A 158 8.23 2.87 22.22
CA SER A 158 8.48 4.04 21.36
C SER A 158 9.22 3.65 20.08
N GLY A 159 10.29 2.86 20.18
CA GLY A 159 11.04 2.38 19.03
C GLY A 159 10.27 1.35 18.19
N ALA A 160 9.41 0.55 18.84
CA ALA A 160 8.52 -0.37 18.14
C ALA A 160 7.48 0.40 17.32
N ILE A 161 6.87 1.43 17.89
CA ILE A 161 5.88 2.28 17.21
C ILE A 161 6.52 2.98 16.01
N ASP A 162 7.77 3.45 16.07
CA ASP A 162 8.44 4.08 14.94
C ASP A 162 8.58 3.11 13.74
N LYS A 163 9.04 1.89 13.99
CA LYS A 163 9.13 0.84 12.95
C LYS A 163 7.76 0.44 12.39
N ILE A 164 6.77 0.35 13.25
CA ILE A 164 5.39 0.02 12.86
C ILE A 164 4.82 1.15 12.01
N ALA A 165 5.06 2.42 12.38
CA ALA A 165 4.60 3.58 11.65
C ALA A 165 5.19 3.63 10.23
N GLU A 166 6.48 3.34 10.06
CA GLU A 166 7.11 3.28 8.74
C GLU A 166 6.48 2.20 7.85
N ARG A 167 6.23 1.01 8.40
CA ARG A 167 5.66 -0.10 7.64
C ARG A 167 4.18 0.09 7.37
N PHE A 168 3.42 0.63 8.33
CA PHE A 168 2.04 1.06 8.14
C PHE A 168 1.94 2.07 7.00
N ALA A 169 2.79 3.11 7.03
CA ALA A 169 2.81 4.14 6.01
C ALA A 169 3.11 3.56 4.62
N ARG A 170 4.09 2.66 4.52
CA ARG A 170 4.41 1.96 3.27
C ARG A 170 3.21 1.20 2.72
N SER A 171 2.54 0.42 3.56
CA SER A 171 1.37 -0.35 3.15
C SER A 171 0.20 0.55 2.73
N LEU A 172 -0.07 1.61 3.50
CA LEU A 172 -1.13 2.57 3.19
C LEU A 172 -0.87 3.33 1.90
N VAL A 173 0.35 3.85 1.72
CA VAL A 173 0.70 4.63 0.52
C VAL A 173 0.69 3.77 -0.73
N VAL A 174 1.09 2.49 -0.64
CA VAL A 174 0.93 1.53 -1.74
C VAL A 174 -0.55 1.37 -2.09
N ALA A 175 -1.42 1.15 -1.09
CA ALA A 175 -2.86 1.00 -1.32
C ALA A 175 -3.45 2.26 -1.99
N ILE A 176 -3.05 3.46 -1.57
CA ILE A 176 -3.51 4.72 -2.16
C ILE A 176 -3.01 4.89 -3.60
N LEU A 177 -1.73 4.64 -3.87
CA LEU A 177 -1.12 4.91 -5.17
C LEU A 177 -1.39 3.82 -6.21
N GLU A 178 -1.63 2.59 -5.79
CA GLU A 178 -1.82 1.43 -6.68
C GLU A 178 -3.28 0.98 -6.79
N GLY A 179 -4.19 1.54 -5.97
CA GLY A 179 -5.64 1.35 -6.09
C GLY A 179 -6.10 -0.05 -5.64
N PHE A 180 -5.62 -0.54 -4.49
CA PHE A 180 -6.06 -1.80 -3.87
C PHE A 180 -7.15 -1.57 -2.83
#